data_d75f806908395a8a5a6e7e044fc7f52c
#
_entry.id   d75f806908395a8a5a6e7e044fc7f52c
#
_cell.length_a   1.000
_cell.length_b   1.000
_cell.length_c   1.000
_cell.angle_alpha   90.00
_cell.angle_beta   90.00
_cell.angle_gamma   90.00
#
_symmetry.space_group_name_H-M   'P 1'
#
loop_
_entity.id
_entity.type
_entity.pdbx_description
1 polymer ?
#
loop_
_entity_poly.entity_id
_entity_poly.type
_entity_poly.pdbx_seq_one_letter_code
_entity_poly.pdbx_strand_id
1 'polypeptide(L)'
;MTTLTSIVLLTSLTASEPAATSSFTTAMGYAAQAFEGLGALILTIGLLWSVVVAVLAWRRSGSQQRAYNALRQAFGAALLLGLEILVAADLIRTVAVAPTLENVLVLGMIVLIRTFLSFSLEIEIGGVLPWRRAPASGAESGRRATKNEP
;
A
#
# COMPACT_ATOMS: atom_id res chain seq x y z
N MET A 1 -21.53 -39.94 39.63
CA MET A 1 -20.55 -38.92 40.02
C MET A 1 -19.29 -38.91 39.15
N THR A 2 -18.96 -39.99 38.48
CA THR A 2 -17.77 -40.13 37.60
C THR A 2 -17.83 -39.37 36.26
N THR A 3 -19.02 -39.17 35.70
CA THR A 3 -19.20 -38.51 34.41
C THR A 3 -18.97 -36.98 34.44
N LEU A 4 -19.34 -36.33 35.54
CA LEU A 4 -19.13 -34.89 35.74
C LEU A 4 -17.66 -34.55 35.92
N THR A 5 -16.91 -35.39 36.60
CA THR A 5 -15.46 -35.21 36.82
C THR A 5 -14.68 -35.39 35.52
N SER A 6 -15.11 -36.30 34.63
CA SER A 6 -14.49 -36.48 33.32
C SER A 6 -14.76 -35.30 32.37
N ILE A 7 -15.95 -34.70 32.44
CA ILE A 7 -16.28 -33.52 31.64
C ILE A 7 -15.48 -32.30 32.10
N VAL A 8 -15.33 -32.10 33.41
CA VAL A 8 -14.53 -30.99 33.97
C VAL A 8 -13.04 -31.16 33.63
N LEU A 9 -12.52 -32.38 33.65
CA LEU A 9 -11.14 -32.66 33.23
C LEU A 9 -10.92 -32.46 31.75
N LEU A 10 -11.89 -32.82 30.89
CA LEU A 10 -11.82 -32.55 29.44
C LEU A 10 -11.89 -31.05 29.12
N THR A 11 -12.70 -30.28 29.85
CA THR A 11 -12.79 -28.82 29.67
C THR A 11 -11.53 -28.10 30.14
N SER A 12 -10.85 -28.60 31.16
CA SER A 12 -9.57 -28.03 31.63
C SER A 12 -8.39 -28.35 30.71
N LEU A 13 -8.45 -29.47 29.97
CA LEU A 13 -7.43 -29.82 28.97
C LEU A 13 -7.53 -29.00 27.67
N THR A 14 -8.71 -28.45 27.35
CA THR A 14 -8.91 -27.57 26.18
C THR A 14 -8.57 -26.11 26.47
N ALA A 15 -8.34 -25.75 27.74
CA ALA A 15 -8.08 -24.37 28.16
C ALA A 15 -6.59 -23.98 28.23
N SER A 16 -5.66 -24.90 27.96
CA SER A 16 -4.23 -24.59 27.89
C SER A 16 -3.83 -24.24 26.42
N GLU A 17 -4.26 -23.12 25.94
CA GLU A 17 -3.56 -22.49 24.84
C GLU A 17 -2.11 -22.25 25.26
N PRO A 18 -1.10 -22.72 24.51
CA PRO A 18 0.29 -22.54 24.93
C PRO A 18 0.59 -21.02 24.98
N ALA A 19 1.14 -20.58 26.11
CA ALA A 19 1.48 -19.17 26.37
C ALA A 19 2.35 -18.55 25.25
N ALA A 20 3.04 -19.37 24.48
CA ALA A 20 3.82 -18.97 23.31
C ALA A 20 2.95 -18.44 22.14
N THR A 21 1.77 -19.02 21.91
CA THR A 21 0.84 -18.55 20.86
C THR A 21 0.21 -17.23 21.24
N SER A 22 -0.12 -17.01 22.51
CA SER A 22 -0.69 -15.75 22.99
C SER A 22 0.34 -14.61 22.91
N SER A 23 1.60 -14.87 23.22
CA SER A 23 2.68 -13.87 23.11
C SER A 23 2.97 -13.51 21.65
N PHE A 24 2.95 -14.48 20.76
CA PHE A 24 3.15 -14.25 19.32
C PHE A 24 2.02 -13.41 18.71
N THR A 25 0.76 -13.76 18.96
CA THR A 25 -0.39 -13.00 18.46
C THR A 25 -0.42 -11.58 19.00
N THR A 26 -0.04 -11.39 20.27
CA THR A 26 0.08 -10.07 20.87
C THR A 26 1.18 -9.23 20.20
N ALA A 27 2.36 -9.82 19.98
CA ALA A 27 3.46 -9.14 19.29
C ALA A 27 3.09 -8.77 17.85
N MET A 28 2.42 -9.65 17.12
CA MET A 28 1.93 -9.37 15.77
C MET A 28 0.83 -8.29 15.77
N GLY A 29 -0.01 -8.24 16.81
CA GLY A 29 -0.99 -7.18 16.99
C GLY A 29 -0.34 -5.81 17.16
N TYR A 30 0.72 -5.70 17.96
CA TYR A 30 1.48 -4.44 18.08
C TYR A 30 2.20 -4.07 16.78
N ALA A 31 2.76 -5.03 16.07
CA ALA A 31 3.37 -4.78 14.78
C ALA A 31 2.34 -4.23 13.77
N ALA A 32 1.19 -4.88 13.63
CA ALA A 32 0.12 -4.42 12.76
C ALA A 32 -0.33 -3.00 13.11
N GLN A 33 -0.53 -2.70 14.39
CA GLN A 33 -0.93 -1.37 14.86
C GLN A 33 0.14 -0.30 14.57
N ALA A 34 1.42 -0.64 14.69
CA ALA A 34 2.52 0.25 14.32
C ALA A 34 2.51 0.57 12.82
N PHE A 35 2.30 -0.42 11.96
CA PHE A 35 2.17 -0.24 10.51
C PHE A 35 0.91 0.57 10.15
N GLU A 36 -0.22 0.35 10.81
CA GLU A 36 -1.43 1.18 10.64
C GLU A 36 -1.16 2.66 10.97
N GLY A 37 -0.54 2.92 12.12
CA GLY A 37 -0.16 4.27 12.53
C GLY A 37 0.80 4.93 11.54
N LEU A 38 1.80 4.18 11.07
CA LEU A 38 2.77 4.66 10.08
C LEU A 38 2.09 4.97 8.74
N GLY A 39 1.23 4.09 8.24
CA GLY A 39 0.48 4.31 7.00
C GLY A 39 -0.43 5.53 7.09
N ALA A 40 -1.17 5.68 8.18
CA ALA A 40 -2.02 6.85 8.42
C ALA A 40 -1.19 8.15 8.50
N LEU A 41 -0.03 8.10 9.15
CA LEU A 41 0.90 9.24 9.23
C LEU A 41 1.41 9.66 7.84
N ILE A 42 1.85 8.70 7.03
CA ILE A 42 2.33 8.96 5.67
C ILE A 42 1.23 9.58 4.81
N LEU A 43 -0.01 9.07 4.88
CA LEU A 43 -1.14 9.63 4.16
C LEU A 43 -1.43 11.08 4.59
N THR A 44 -1.44 11.34 5.90
CA THR A 44 -1.71 12.67 6.45
C THR A 44 -0.64 13.68 6.05
N ILE A 45 0.64 13.32 6.23
CA ILE A 45 1.77 14.18 5.84
C ILE A 45 1.79 14.37 4.33
N GLY A 46 1.58 13.31 3.54
CA GLY A 46 1.53 13.36 2.08
C GLY A 46 0.40 14.26 1.57
N LEU A 47 -0.78 14.21 2.19
CA LEU A 47 -1.89 15.10 1.87
C LEU A 47 -1.52 16.57 2.15
N LEU A 48 -1.02 16.87 3.35
CA LEU A 48 -0.60 18.22 3.71
C LEU A 48 0.48 18.75 2.75
N TRP A 49 1.47 17.93 2.46
CA TRP A 49 2.54 18.28 1.52
C TRP A 49 2.01 18.55 0.11
N SER A 50 1.09 17.71 -0.38
CA SER A 50 0.50 17.87 -1.71
C SER A 50 -0.29 19.18 -1.84
N VAL A 51 -1.00 19.58 -0.78
CA VAL A 51 -1.70 20.86 -0.72
C VAL A 51 -0.72 22.02 -0.78
N VAL A 52 0.37 21.96 -0.02
CA VAL A 52 1.42 22.99 -0.05
C VAL A 52 2.01 23.13 -1.44
N VAL A 53 2.36 22.02 -2.09
CA VAL A 53 2.90 22.01 -3.46
C VAL A 53 1.90 22.61 -4.47
N ALA A 54 0.62 22.27 -4.34
CA ALA A 54 -0.43 22.81 -5.19
C ALA A 54 -0.60 24.33 -5.03
N VAL A 55 -0.63 24.81 -3.79
CA VAL A 55 -0.74 26.24 -3.49
C VAL A 55 0.48 27.02 -4.04
N LEU A 56 1.68 26.48 -3.85
CA LEU A 56 2.91 27.08 -4.39
C LEU A 56 2.92 27.11 -5.92
N ALA A 57 2.47 26.02 -6.57
CA ALA A 57 2.36 25.94 -8.01
C ALA A 57 1.35 26.96 -8.54
N TRP A 58 0.22 27.13 -7.86
CA TRP A 58 -0.77 28.14 -8.20
C TRP A 58 -0.23 29.57 -8.08
N ARG A 59 0.40 29.87 -6.95
CA ARG A 59 0.99 31.21 -6.70
C ARG A 59 2.08 31.58 -7.69
N ARG A 60 2.85 30.61 -8.17
CA ARG A 60 3.95 30.84 -9.14
C ARG A 60 3.48 30.96 -10.58
N SER A 61 2.47 30.20 -10.98
CA SER A 61 2.08 30.09 -12.40
C SER A 61 0.75 30.77 -12.72
N GLY A 62 -0.07 31.14 -11.73
CA GLY A 62 -1.42 31.67 -11.93
C GLY A 62 -2.39 30.69 -12.59
N SER A 63 -1.93 29.46 -12.91
CA SER A 63 -2.67 28.47 -13.68
C SER A 63 -3.23 27.38 -12.74
N GLN A 64 -4.56 27.30 -12.66
CA GLN A 64 -5.26 26.25 -11.91
C GLN A 64 -4.90 24.85 -12.39
N GLN A 65 -4.71 24.67 -13.69
CA GLN A 65 -4.38 23.37 -14.27
C GLN A 65 -3.04 22.82 -13.78
N ARG A 66 -2.02 23.69 -13.66
CA ARG A 66 -0.71 23.29 -13.13
C ARG A 66 -0.77 22.95 -11.65
N ALA A 67 -1.54 23.73 -10.88
CA ALA A 67 -1.75 23.44 -9.45
C ALA A 67 -2.47 22.10 -9.24
N TYR A 68 -3.50 21.84 -10.04
CA TYR A 68 -4.23 20.57 -9.98
C TYR A 68 -3.36 19.37 -10.33
N ASN A 69 -2.57 19.47 -11.40
CA ASN A 69 -1.66 18.39 -11.80
C ASN A 69 -0.58 18.12 -10.74
N ALA A 70 -0.01 19.19 -10.14
CA ALA A 70 0.97 19.07 -9.07
C ALA A 70 0.37 18.42 -7.80
N LEU A 71 -0.83 18.84 -7.40
CA LEU A 71 -1.58 18.24 -6.31
C LEU A 71 -1.78 16.74 -6.52
N ARG A 72 -2.31 16.39 -7.68
CA ARG A 72 -2.66 15.03 -8.03
C ARG A 72 -1.44 14.12 -8.06
N GLN A 73 -0.33 14.58 -8.62
CA GLN A 73 0.90 13.82 -8.70
C GLN A 73 1.50 13.57 -7.30
N ALA A 74 1.60 14.63 -6.48
CA ALA A 74 2.16 14.52 -5.13
C ALA A 74 1.25 13.66 -4.22
N PHE A 75 -0.06 13.87 -4.27
CA PHE A 75 -1.01 13.13 -3.46
C PHE A 75 -1.13 11.68 -3.91
N GLY A 76 -1.14 11.41 -5.23
CA GLY A 76 -1.17 10.04 -5.76
C GLY A 76 0.00 9.19 -5.30
N ALA A 77 1.20 9.74 -5.28
CA ALA A 77 2.38 9.03 -4.77
C ALA A 77 2.28 8.72 -3.26
N ALA A 78 1.79 9.68 -2.45
CA ALA A 78 1.58 9.46 -1.03
C ALA A 78 0.47 8.43 -0.74
N LEU A 79 -0.61 8.45 -1.54
CA LEU A 79 -1.68 7.44 -1.46
C LEU A 79 -1.15 6.04 -1.74
N LEU A 80 -0.36 5.85 -2.80
CA LEU A 80 0.19 4.54 -3.15
C LEU A 80 1.05 3.98 -2.03
N LEU A 81 1.98 4.78 -1.50
CA LEU A 81 2.87 4.37 -0.41
C LEU A 81 2.10 4.11 0.90
N GLY A 82 1.20 5.02 1.28
CA GLY A 82 0.43 4.89 2.53
C GLY A 82 -0.50 3.67 2.52
N LEU A 83 -1.18 3.42 1.39
CA LEU A 83 -2.00 2.23 1.22
C LEU A 83 -1.16 0.94 1.22
N GLU A 84 0.09 0.99 0.73
CA GLU A 84 1.00 -0.16 0.76
C GLU A 84 1.30 -0.61 2.19
N ILE A 85 1.57 0.34 3.04
CA ILE A 85 1.85 0.09 4.45
C ILE A 85 0.59 -0.37 5.19
N LEU A 86 -0.57 0.23 4.91
CA LEU A 86 -1.84 -0.18 5.51
C LEU A 86 -2.24 -1.61 5.13
N VAL A 87 -2.04 -2.01 3.87
CA VAL A 87 -2.28 -3.40 3.44
C VAL A 87 -1.31 -4.37 4.09
N ALA A 88 -0.05 -3.97 4.28
CA ALA A 88 0.92 -4.79 5.01
C ALA A 88 0.49 -5.01 6.47
N ALA A 89 -0.05 -3.98 7.13
CA ALA A 89 -0.62 -4.08 8.47
C ALA A 89 -1.78 -5.08 8.54
N ASP A 90 -2.69 -4.98 7.57
CA ASP A 90 -3.88 -5.84 7.49
C ASP A 90 -3.49 -7.30 7.20
N LEU A 91 -2.48 -7.51 6.36
CA LEU A 91 -1.90 -8.83 6.10
C LEU A 91 -1.33 -9.46 7.38
N ILE A 92 -0.56 -8.71 8.16
CA ILE A 92 0.00 -9.16 9.43
C ILE A 92 -1.14 -9.57 10.38
N ARG A 93 -2.18 -8.74 10.51
CA ARG A 93 -3.33 -9.01 11.36
C ARG A 93 -4.09 -10.25 10.93
N THR A 94 -4.33 -10.41 9.64
CA THR A 94 -5.10 -11.54 9.08
C THR A 94 -4.37 -12.86 9.25
N VAL A 95 -3.07 -12.89 9.00
CA VAL A 95 -2.25 -14.11 9.11
C VAL A 95 -2.01 -14.50 10.56
N ALA A 96 -1.83 -13.53 11.46
CA ALA A 96 -1.45 -13.80 12.84
C ALA A 96 -2.64 -14.11 13.76
N VAL A 97 -3.83 -13.52 13.52
CA VAL A 97 -4.95 -13.54 14.47
C VAL A 97 -6.02 -14.55 14.10
N ALA A 98 -6.43 -14.63 12.85
CA ALA A 98 -7.47 -15.57 12.42
C ALA A 98 -7.40 -15.80 10.91
N PRO A 99 -6.73 -16.85 10.44
CA PRO A 99 -6.71 -17.23 9.02
C PRO A 99 -8.06 -17.86 8.62
N THR A 100 -9.10 -17.05 8.50
CA THR A 100 -10.39 -17.50 7.96
C THR A 100 -10.44 -17.25 6.46
N LEU A 101 -11.17 -18.11 5.73
CA LEU A 101 -11.35 -17.95 4.29
C LEU A 101 -12.00 -16.59 3.96
N GLU A 102 -12.90 -16.12 4.80
CA GLU A 102 -13.56 -14.84 4.68
C GLU A 102 -12.55 -13.68 4.75
N ASN A 103 -11.66 -13.69 5.74
CA ASN A 103 -10.61 -12.67 5.88
C ASN A 103 -9.65 -12.67 4.68
N VAL A 104 -9.28 -13.83 4.17
CA VAL A 104 -8.44 -13.95 2.97
C VAL A 104 -9.13 -13.42 1.73
N LEU A 105 -10.45 -13.67 1.57
CA LEU A 105 -11.23 -13.14 0.45
C LEU A 105 -11.35 -11.61 0.52
N VAL A 106 -11.63 -11.06 1.69
CA VAL A 106 -11.71 -9.60 1.90
C VAL A 106 -10.35 -8.96 1.58
N LEU A 107 -9.26 -9.53 2.10
CA LEU A 107 -7.90 -9.06 1.80
C LEU A 107 -7.60 -9.12 0.30
N GLY A 108 -7.91 -10.24 -0.36
CA GLY A 108 -7.74 -10.40 -1.80
C GLY A 108 -8.51 -9.36 -2.61
N MET A 109 -9.74 -9.05 -2.21
CA MET A 109 -10.56 -8.02 -2.83
C MET A 109 -9.94 -6.62 -2.65
N ILE A 110 -9.46 -6.29 -1.45
CA ILE A 110 -8.79 -5.02 -1.18
C ILE A 110 -7.53 -4.87 -2.04
N VAL A 111 -6.71 -5.91 -2.13
CA VAL A 111 -5.50 -5.92 -2.96
C VAL A 111 -5.83 -5.76 -4.44
N LEU A 112 -6.89 -6.40 -4.91
CA LEU A 112 -7.35 -6.31 -6.30
C LEU A 112 -7.81 -4.88 -6.65
N ILE A 113 -8.66 -4.29 -5.82
CA ILE A 113 -9.12 -2.90 -5.98
C ILE A 113 -7.92 -1.94 -5.96
N ARG A 114 -7.00 -2.13 -5.03
CA ARG A 114 -5.79 -1.33 -4.91
C ARG A 114 -4.90 -1.42 -6.14
N THR A 115 -4.64 -2.63 -6.65
CA THR A 115 -3.85 -2.84 -7.86
C THR A 115 -4.48 -2.13 -9.05
N PHE A 116 -5.79 -2.19 -9.15
CA PHE A 116 -6.53 -1.48 -10.19
C PHE A 116 -6.40 0.05 -10.06
N LEU A 117 -6.55 0.59 -8.84
CA LEU A 117 -6.39 2.01 -8.57
C LEU A 117 -4.95 2.49 -8.83
N SER A 118 -3.95 1.71 -8.42
CA SER A 118 -2.54 1.99 -8.68
C SER A 118 -2.26 2.07 -10.18
N PHE A 119 -2.72 1.08 -10.92
CA PHE A 119 -2.59 1.04 -12.38
C PHE A 119 -3.33 2.20 -13.06
N SER A 120 -4.55 2.51 -12.63
CA SER A 120 -5.34 3.62 -13.14
C SER A 120 -4.66 4.97 -12.90
N LEU A 121 -4.12 5.19 -11.70
CA LEU A 121 -3.37 6.40 -11.36
C LEU A 121 -2.07 6.52 -12.16
N GLU A 122 -1.35 5.43 -12.36
CA GLU A 122 -0.11 5.42 -13.13
C GLU A 122 -0.36 5.80 -14.60
N ILE A 123 -1.43 5.27 -15.23
CA ILE A 123 -1.83 5.65 -16.58
C ILE A 123 -2.23 7.12 -16.64
N GLU A 124 -2.98 7.59 -15.65
CA GLU A 124 -3.50 8.95 -15.65
C GLU A 124 -2.42 10.01 -15.37
N ILE A 125 -1.44 9.70 -14.52
CA ILE A 125 -0.29 10.58 -14.24
C ILE A 125 0.74 10.50 -15.37
N GLY A 126 1.01 9.29 -15.89
CA GLY A 126 2.03 9.05 -16.91
C GLY A 126 1.57 9.39 -18.34
N GLY A 127 0.27 9.50 -18.58
CA GLY A 127 -0.31 9.78 -19.91
C GLY A 127 0.01 8.75 -20.99
N VAL A 128 0.79 7.71 -20.65
CA VAL A 128 1.27 6.67 -21.59
C VAL A 128 1.15 5.31 -20.90
N LEU A 129 0.51 4.37 -21.55
CA LEU A 129 0.44 2.97 -21.12
C LEU A 129 1.84 2.38 -20.94
N PRO A 130 2.12 1.63 -19.85
CA PRO A 130 3.46 1.15 -19.52
C PRO A 130 4.12 0.31 -20.62
N TRP A 131 3.34 -0.40 -21.43
CA TRP A 131 3.84 -1.16 -22.58
C TRP A 131 4.08 -0.33 -23.85
N ARG A 132 3.74 0.97 -23.86
CA ARG A 132 4.01 1.91 -24.97
C ARG A 132 5.24 2.78 -24.76
N ARG A 133 5.94 2.64 -23.64
CA ARG A 133 7.26 3.25 -23.45
C ARG A 133 8.25 2.51 -24.32
N ALA A 134 8.32 2.84 -25.62
CA ALA A 134 9.42 2.41 -26.46
C ALA A 134 10.72 2.94 -25.85
N PRO A 135 11.78 2.10 -25.75
CA PRO A 135 13.07 2.56 -25.24
C PRO A 135 13.61 3.65 -26.17
N ALA A 136 13.72 4.88 -25.65
CA ALA A 136 14.25 6.03 -26.37
C ALA A 136 15.78 5.96 -26.58
N SER A 137 16.35 4.76 -26.72
CA SER A 137 17.80 4.54 -26.75
C SER A 137 18.34 4.16 -28.14
N GLY A 138 17.57 4.31 -29.21
CA GLY A 138 18.03 3.92 -30.56
C GLY A 138 18.24 5.03 -31.56
N ALA A 139 17.72 6.24 -31.31
CA ALA A 139 17.68 7.27 -32.35
C ALA A 139 18.88 8.25 -32.38
N GLU A 140 19.69 8.30 -31.35
CA GLU A 140 20.83 9.26 -31.32
C GLU A 140 22.14 8.69 -31.84
N SER A 141 22.32 7.38 -31.86
CA SER A 141 23.55 6.77 -32.38
C SER A 141 23.64 6.81 -33.91
N GLY A 142 22.52 6.83 -34.62
CA GLY A 142 22.50 6.86 -36.10
C GLY A 142 22.78 8.24 -36.69
N ARG A 143 22.53 9.31 -35.95
CA ARG A 143 22.67 10.69 -36.50
C ARG A 143 24.08 11.27 -36.36
N ARG A 144 24.93 10.67 -35.50
CA ARG A 144 26.35 11.09 -35.39
C ARG A 144 27.27 10.41 -36.40
N ALA A 145 26.89 9.24 -36.93
CA ALA A 145 27.69 8.50 -37.88
C ALA A 145 27.70 9.14 -39.31
N THR A 146 26.62 9.82 -39.69
CA THR A 146 26.49 10.42 -41.05
C THR A 146 27.05 11.86 -41.18
N LYS A 147 27.55 12.46 -40.06
CA LYS A 147 28.07 13.83 -40.10
C LYS A 147 29.61 13.93 -40.22
N ASN A 148 30.29 12.80 -40.20
CA ASN A 148 31.77 12.76 -40.23
C ASN A 148 32.36 12.06 -41.48
N GLU A 149 31.65 12.04 -42.60
CA GLU A 149 32.32 11.70 -43.87
C GLU A 149 32.63 12.99 -44.65
N PRO A 150 33.89 13.15 -45.08
CA PRO A 150 34.38 14.33 -45.78
C PRO A 150 33.86 14.43 -47.21
#